data_ca3942d49da72d8af9a77f71ad98d0d0
#
_entry.id   ca3942d49da72d8af9a77f71ad98d0d0
#
_cell.length_a   1.000
_cell.length_b   1.000
_cell.length_c   1.000
_cell.angle_alpha   90.00
_cell.angle_beta   90.00
_cell.angle_gamma   90.00
#
_symmetry.space_group_name_H-M   'P 1'
#
loop_
_entity.id
_entity.type
_entity.pdbx_description
1 polymer ?
#
loop_
_entity_poly.entity_id
_entity_poly.type
_entity_poly.pdbx_seq_one_letter_code
_entity_poly.pdbx_strand_id
1 'polypeptide(L)'
;MEDIKNEVKKACLEILEKSKAKAGDVFILGGSSSEILGYKIGSHSSGEVGEEVVKTLLEILNEKNIYLGVGGCEHINRAIVVERELAFRDRYEIVSVVPQIHAGGSFATAAYKYFKDPVVIEHISG
;
A
#
# COMPACT_ATOMS: atom_id res chain seq x y z
N MET A 1 -8.99 16.31 -3.02
CA MET A 1 -7.97 15.28 -2.75
C MET A 1 -6.55 15.80 -2.62
N GLU A 2 -6.37 17.06 -2.98
CA GLU A 2 -5.04 17.66 -2.93
C GLU A 2 -4.45 17.64 -1.52
N ASP A 3 -5.27 17.86 -0.51
CA ASP A 3 -4.80 17.84 0.88
C ASP A 3 -4.31 16.46 1.29
N ILE A 4 -5.03 15.44 0.88
CA ILE A 4 -4.65 14.06 1.20
C ILE A 4 -3.35 13.70 0.49
N LYS A 5 -3.27 14.07 -0.78
CA LYS A 5 -2.07 13.81 -1.57
C LYS A 5 -0.84 14.46 -0.93
N ASN A 6 -0.96 15.72 -0.53
CA ASN A 6 0.14 16.44 0.07
C ASN A 6 0.58 15.83 1.40
N GLU A 7 -0.37 15.39 2.21
CA GLU A 7 -0.05 14.76 3.48
C GLU A 7 0.62 13.40 3.29
N VAL A 8 0.16 12.63 2.31
CA VAL A 8 0.78 11.34 2.02
C VAL A 8 2.20 11.53 1.52
N LYS A 9 2.42 12.51 0.65
CA LYS A 9 3.77 12.82 0.17
C LYS A 9 4.70 13.16 1.31
N LYS A 10 4.25 14.06 2.18
CA LYS A 10 5.05 14.51 3.31
C LYS A 10 5.41 13.34 4.22
N ALA A 11 4.42 12.55 4.58
CA ALA A 11 4.63 11.41 5.46
C ALA A 11 5.56 10.38 4.85
N CYS A 12 5.36 10.08 3.57
CA CYS A 12 6.17 9.09 2.87
C CYS A 12 7.63 9.52 2.81
N LEU A 13 7.88 10.76 2.40
CA LEU A 13 9.25 11.26 2.30
C LEU A 13 9.95 11.29 3.65
N GLU A 14 9.21 11.63 4.70
CA GLU A 14 9.76 11.65 6.04
C GLU A 14 10.14 10.24 6.51
N ILE A 15 9.29 9.27 6.25
CA ILE A 15 9.58 7.88 6.62
C ILE A 15 10.78 7.35 5.84
N LEU A 16 10.83 7.63 4.54
CA LEU A 16 11.96 7.17 3.72
C LEU A 16 13.28 7.76 4.20
N GLU A 17 13.26 9.02 4.59
CA GLU A 17 14.46 9.67 5.10
C GLU A 17 14.90 9.06 6.43
N LYS A 18 13.96 8.88 7.36
CA LYS A 18 14.28 8.35 8.67
C LYS A 18 14.73 6.90 8.63
N SER A 19 14.15 6.12 7.74
CA SER A 19 14.49 4.70 7.62
C SER A 19 15.71 4.47 6.74
N LYS A 20 16.18 5.51 6.06
CA LYS A 20 17.30 5.40 5.10
C LYS A 20 17.02 4.36 4.02
N ALA A 21 15.79 4.37 3.55
CA ALA A 21 15.36 3.42 2.53
C ALA A 21 16.10 3.67 1.22
N LYS A 22 16.37 2.60 0.50
CA LYS A 22 17.10 2.66 -0.76
C LYS A 22 16.43 1.77 -1.79
N ALA A 23 16.90 1.89 -3.03
CA ALA A 23 16.34 1.11 -4.14
C ALA A 23 16.32 -0.38 -3.80
N GLY A 24 15.20 -1.01 -4.07
CA GLY A 24 15.01 -2.42 -3.77
C GLY A 24 14.34 -2.70 -2.43
N ASP A 25 14.25 -1.69 -1.57
CA ASP A 25 13.56 -1.86 -0.29
C ASP A 25 12.05 -1.89 -0.49
N VAL A 26 11.34 -2.28 0.55
CA VAL A 26 9.88 -2.39 0.52
C VAL A 26 9.28 -1.43 1.53
N PHE A 27 8.34 -0.63 1.08
CA PHE A 27 7.57 0.27 1.92
C PHE A 27 6.22 -0.38 2.18
N ILE A 28 5.83 -0.57 3.42
CA ILE A 28 4.59 -1.25 3.76
C ILE A 28 3.53 -0.23 4.19
N LEU A 29 2.39 -0.28 3.52
CA LEU A 29 1.22 0.49 3.90
C LEU A 29 0.25 -0.46 4.60
N GLY A 30 0.01 -0.23 5.87
CA GLY A 30 -0.91 -1.04 6.65
C GLY A 30 -2.04 -0.21 7.22
N GLY A 31 -3.00 -0.87 7.83
CA GLY A 31 -4.13 -0.20 8.46
C GLY A 31 -5.25 0.13 7.49
N SER A 32 -6.19 0.91 7.94
CA SER A 32 -7.33 1.33 7.14
C SER A 32 -7.20 2.81 6.81
N SER A 33 -7.90 3.23 5.74
CA SER A 33 -7.90 4.64 5.37
C SER A 33 -8.47 5.52 6.48
N SER A 34 -9.47 5.01 7.20
CA SER A 34 -10.06 5.78 8.29
C SER A 34 -9.09 5.95 9.47
N GLU A 35 -8.24 4.97 9.69
CA GLU A 35 -7.24 5.04 10.75
C GLU A 35 -6.12 6.01 10.43
N ILE A 36 -5.65 5.95 9.19
CA ILE A 36 -4.49 6.73 8.78
C ILE A 36 -4.85 8.18 8.53
N LEU A 37 -5.96 8.42 7.88
CA LEU A 37 -6.37 9.76 7.48
C LEU A 37 -7.43 10.37 8.38
N GLY A 38 -8.10 9.54 9.18
CA GLY A 38 -9.04 10.00 10.19
C GLY A 38 -10.04 11.04 9.68
N TYR A 39 -10.01 12.19 10.31
CA TYR A 39 -10.94 13.26 9.99
C TYR A 39 -10.82 13.79 8.57
N LYS A 40 -9.74 13.47 7.88
CA LYS A 40 -9.51 13.98 6.52
C LYS A 40 -10.36 13.30 5.47
N ILE A 41 -10.97 12.17 5.80
CA ILE A 41 -11.82 11.47 4.85
C ILE A 41 -13.02 12.33 4.47
N GLY A 42 -13.64 12.95 5.47
CA GLY A 42 -14.71 13.91 5.23
C GLY A 42 -15.75 13.40 4.25
N SER A 43 -15.95 14.12 3.15
CA SER A 43 -16.98 13.80 2.14
C SER A 43 -16.53 12.75 1.13
N HIS A 44 -15.30 12.30 1.19
CA HIS A 44 -14.79 11.33 0.24
C HIS A 44 -15.02 9.91 0.74
N SER A 45 -15.29 8.99 -0.18
CA SER A 45 -15.48 7.59 0.18
C SER A 45 -14.13 6.95 0.53
N SER A 46 -14.18 5.85 1.28
CA SER A 46 -12.97 5.09 1.61
C SER A 46 -12.25 4.61 0.36
N GLY A 47 -13.01 4.24 -0.67
CA GLY A 47 -12.41 3.81 -1.94
C GLY A 47 -11.64 4.92 -2.62
N GLU A 48 -12.22 6.11 -2.67
CA GLU A 48 -11.55 7.26 -3.28
C GLU A 48 -10.27 7.62 -2.53
N VAL A 49 -10.33 7.63 -1.21
CA VAL A 49 -9.16 7.92 -0.39
C VAL A 49 -8.09 6.86 -0.58
N GLY A 50 -8.49 5.59 -0.58
CA GLY A 50 -7.56 4.50 -0.78
C GLY A 50 -6.83 4.60 -2.11
N GLU A 51 -7.55 4.92 -3.17
CA GLU A 51 -6.93 5.08 -4.49
C GLU A 51 -5.94 6.23 -4.50
N GLU A 52 -6.31 7.37 -3.91
CA GLU A 52 -5.43 8.52 -3.88
C GLU A 52 -4.15 8.22 -3.10
N VAL A 53 -4.26 7.57 -1.97
CA VAL A 53 -3.10 7.20 -1.16
C VAL A 53 -2.17 6.26 -1.92
N VAL A 54 -2.72 5.19 -2.50
CA VAL A 54 -1.91 4.20 -3.21
C VAL A 54 -1.26 4.81 -4.44
N LYS A 55 -2.01 5.59 -5.22
CA LYS A 55 -1.46 6.26 -6.40
C LYS A 55 -0.30 7.18 -6.03
N THR A 56 -0.49 7.98 -5.00
CA THR A 56 0.53 8.93 -4.56
C THR A 56 1.80 8.21 -4.10
N LEU A 57 1.63 7.14 -3.31
CA LEU A 57 2.77 6.36 -2.87
C LEU A 57 3.49 5.73 -4.05
N LEU A 58 2.76 5.18 -5.02
CA LEU A 58 3.38 4.59 -6.19
C LEU A 58 4.19 5.59 -6.98
N GLU A 59 3.69 6.82 -7.15
CA GLU A 59 4.45 7.86 -7.85
C GLU A 59 5.80 8.10 -7.19
N ILE A 60 5.80 8.23 -5.87
CA ILE A 60 7.03 8.50 -5.12
C ILE A 60 7.97 7.30 -5.13
N LEU A 61 7.43 6.13 -4.82
CA LEU A 61 8.24 4.94 -4.65
C LEU A 61 8.80 4.42 -5.96
N ASN A 62 8.02 4.48 -7.04
CA ASN A 62 8.51 4.05 -8.34
C ASN A 62 9.70 4.90 -8.81
N GLU A 63 9.66 6.18 -8.53
CA GLU A 63 10.76 7.07 -8.87
C GLU A 63 12.05 6.67 -8.15
N LYS A 64 11.91 6.14 -6.95
CA LYS A 64 13.06 5.74 -6.13
C LYS A 64 13.38 4.25 -6.22
N ASN A 65 12.65 3.52 -7.04
CA ASN A 65 12.80 2.07 -7.21
C ASN A 65 12.59 1.31 -5.90
N ILE A 66 11.61 1.76 -5.12
CA ILE A 66 11.21 1.10 -3.88
C ILE A 66 9.87 0.43 -4.13
N TYR A 67 9.70 -0.78 -3.65
CA TYR A 67 8.45 -1.52 -3.80
C TYR A 67 7.43 -1.08 -2.76
N LEU A 68 6.16 -1.15 -3.13
CA LEU A 68 5.06 -0.90 -2.20
C LEU A 68 4.38 -2.23 -1.89
N GLY A 69 4.23 -2.52 -0.60
CA GLY A 69 3.42 -3.63 -0.15
C GLY A 69 2.23 -3.06 0.59
N VAL A 70 1.04 -3.58 0.33
CA VAL A 70 -0.18 -3.06 0.95
C VAL A 70 -0.85 -4.15 1.77
N GLY A 71 -0.94 -3.95 3.08
CA GLY A 71 -1.60 -4.89 3.96
C GLY A 71 -3.11 -4.77 3.89
N GLY A 72 -3.82 -5.87 4.18
CA GLY A 72 -5.26 -5.86 4.26
C GLY A 72 -5.73 -5.25 5.57
N CYS A 73 -7.04 -5.26 5.81
CA CYS A 73 -7.54 -4.79 7.09
C CYS A 73 -7.14 -5.75 8.20
N GLU A 74 -7.35 -5.30 9.45
CA GLU A 74 -6.85 -6.03 10.61
C GLU A 74 -7.28 -7.49 10.73
N HIS A 75 -8.40 -7.84 10.13
CA HIS A 75 -8.88 -9.22 10.17
C HIS A 75 -8.10 -10.14 9.25
N ILE A 76 -7.40 -9.57 8.27
CA ILE A 76 -6.57 -10.32 7.34
C ILE A 76 -5.18 -9.71 7.37
N ASN A 77 -4.67 -9.55 8.55
CA ASN A 77 -3.46 -8.78 8.78
C ASN A 77 -2.18 -9.39 8.24
N ARG A 78 -2.23 -10.62 7.78
CA ARG A 78 -1.04 -11.28 7.25
C ARG A 78 -0.98 -11.29 5.73
N ALA A 79 -2.07 -10.90 5.08
CA ALA A 79 -2.11 -10.87 3.62
C ALA A 79 -1.63 -9.51 3.13
N ILE A 80 -0.62 -9.53 2.28
CA ILE A 80 -0.01 -8.31 1.76
C ILE A 80 -0.01 -8.37 0.26
N VAL A 81 -0.50 -7.31 -0.39
CA VAL A 81 -0.49 -7.18 -1.84
C VAL A 81 0.84 -6.59 -2.27
N VAL A 82 1.54 -7.28 -3.14
CA VAL A 82 2.82 -6.83 -3.68
C VAL A 82 2.86 -7.09 -5.17
N GLU A 83 3.85 -6.52 -5.86
CA GLU A 83 4.08 -6.87 -7.26
C GLU A 83 4.64 -8.30 -7.31
N ARG A 84 4.25 -9.05 -8.33
CA ARG A 84 4.74 -10.41 -8.52
C ARG A 84 6.27 -10.45 -8.60
N GLU A 85 6.86 -9.43 -9.19
CA GLU A 85 8.31 -9.32 -9.29
C GLU A 85 8.97 -9.38 -7.90
N LEU A 86 8.40 -8.68 -6.93
CA LEU A 86 8.93 -8.69 -5.57
C LEU A 86 8.77 -10.08 -4.93
N ALA A 87 7.61 -10.69 -5.12
CA ALA A 87 7.35 -12.01 -4.55
C ALA A 87 8.35 -13.03 -5.08
N PHE A 88 8.65 -12.98 -6.36
CA PHE A 88 9.64 -13.88 -6.96
C PHE A 88 11.05 -13.57 -6.49
N ARG A 89 11.42 -12.30 -6.44
CA ARG A 89 12.76 -11.90 -6.01
C ARG A 89 13.07 -12.43 -4.60
N ASP A 90 12.12 -12.27 -3.70
CA ASP A 90 12.32 -12.61 -2.30
C ASP A 90 11.76 -13.98 -1.94
N ARG A 91 11.25 -14.71 -2.93
CA ARG A 91 10.74 -16.08 -2.76
C ARG A 91 9.59 -16.20 -1.78
N TYR A 92 8.69 -15.24 -1.80
CA TYR A 92 7.47 -15.32 -1.01
C TYR A 92 6.46 -16.25 -1.66
N GLU A 93 5.70 -16.94 -0.84
CA GLU A 93 4.64 -17.81 -1.35
C GLU A 93 3.43 -16.95 -1.71
N ILE A 94 2.97 -17.11 -2.95
CA ILE A 94 1.81 -16.38 -3.44
C ILE A 94 0.55 -17.16 -3.06
N VAL A 95 -0.43 -16.46 -2.49
CA VAL A 95 -1.69 -17.08 -2.13
C VAL A 95 -2.81 -16.55 -3.02
N SER A 96 -3.82 -17.37 -3.23
CA SER A 96 -4.92 -17.03 -4.13
C SER A 96 -6.07 -16.37 -3.36
N VAL A 97 -5.95 -15.07 -3.20
CA VAL A 97 -6.97 -14.27 -2.52
C VAL A 97 -7.27 -13.07 -3.38
N VAL A 98 -8.55 -12.75 -3.53
CA VAL A 98 -8.95 -11.54 -4.23
C VAL A 98 -9.48 -10.55 -3.21
N PRO A 99 -8.76 -9.45 -2.95
CA PRO A 99 -9.22 -8.45 -2.00
C PRO A 99 -10.47 -7.76 -2.51
N GLN A 100 -11.37 -7.47 -1.61
CA GLN A 100 -12.57 -6.70 -1.92
C GLN A 100 -12.64 -5.56 -0.92
N ILE A 101 -13.35 -4.51 -1.28
CA ILE A 101 -13.46 -3.33 -0.42
C ILE A 101 -13.89 -3.71 0.99
N HIS A 102 -14.84 -4.62 1.09
CA HIS A 102 -15.36 -5.03 2.40
C HIS A 102 -14.46 -6.00 3.15
N ALA A 103 -13.66 -6.76 2.44
CA ALA A 103 -12.83 -7.79 3.06
C ALA A 103 -11.37 -7.39 3.16
N GLY A 104 -10.83 -6.80 2.09
CA GLY A 104 -9.42 -6.46 2.02
C GLY A 104 -9.09 -5.00 2.32
N GLY A 105 -10.13 -4.18 2.49
CA GLY A 105 -9.94 -2.77 2.70
C GLY A 105 -9.68 -1.99 1.42
N SER A 106 -9.82 -0.67 1.50
CA SER A 106 -9.71 0.18 0.33
C SER A 106 -8.28 0.26 -0.22
N PHE A 107 -7.28 0.17 0.64
CA PHE A 107 -5.89 0.20 0.19
C PHE A 107 -5.54 -1.03 -0.62
N ALA A 108 -5.92 -2.22 -0.15
CA ALA A 108 -5.63 -3.45 -0.87
C ALA A 108 -6.35 -3.48 -2.22
N THR A 109 -7.60 -3.04 -2.25
CA THR A 109 -8.37 -2.97 -3.49
C THR A 109 -7.71 -2.01 -4.48
N ALA A 110 -7.26 -0.86 -4.00
CA ALA A 110 -6.57 0.11 -4.83
C ALA A 110 -5.25 -0.46 -5.36
N ALA A 111 -4.52 -1.20 -4.54
CA ALA A 111 -3.29 -1.83 -4.98
C ALA A 111 -3.53 -2.79 -6.14
N TYR A 112 -4.58 -3.59 -6.05
CA TYR A 112 -4.93 -4.49 -7.14
C TYR A 112 -5.24 -3.74 -8.42
N LYS A 113 -5.80 -2.56 -8.30
CA LYS A 113 -6.14 -1.75 -9.47
C LYS A 113 -4.91 -1.10 -10.11
N TYR A 114 -3.98 -0.63 -9.30
CA TYR A 114 -2.88 0.20 -9.80
C TYR A 114 -1.53 -0.50 -9.91
N PHE A 115 -1.34 -1.65 -9.28
CA PHE A 115 -0.12 -2.43 -9.48
C PHE A 115 -0.13 -3.05 -10.87
N LYS A 116 1.04 -3.24 -11.44
CA LYS A 116 1.16 -3.84 -12.77
C LYS A 116 0.77 -5.31 -12.77
N ASP A 117 1.20 -6.05 -11.79
CA ASP A 117 0.94 -7.48 -11.67
C ASP A 117 0.83 -7.84 -10.20
N PRO A 118 -0.30 -7.46 -9.57
CA PRO A 118 -0.45 -7.63 -8.13
C PRO A 118 -0.68 -9.09 -7.75
N VAL A 119 -0.02 -9.50 -6.68
CA VAL A 119 -0.23 -10.80 -6.07
C VAL A 119 -0.37 -10.62 -4.57
N VAL A 120 -0.92 -11.62 -3.90
CA VAL A 120 -1.03 -11.59 -2.44
C VAL A 120 -0.05 -12.60 -1.88
N ILE A 121 0.72 -12.17 -0.89
CA ILE A 121 1.60 -13.05 -0.14
C ILE A 121 1.11 -13.09 1.31
N GLU A 122 1.51 -14.11 2.05
CA GLU A 122 0.98 -14.28 3.39
C GLU A 122 1.52 -13.25 4.36
N HIS A 123 2.81 -13.01 4.36
CA HIS A 123 3.41 -11.93 5.14
C HIS A 123 4.86 -11.78 4.74
N ILE A 124 5.41 -10.60 5.03
CA ILE A 124 6.82 -10.35 4.82
C ILE A 124 7.52 -10.59 6.14
N SER A 125 8.37 -11.61 6.15
CA SER A 125 9.16 -11.88 7.36
C SER A 125 10.41 -11.02 7.30
N GLY A 126 10.61 -10.27 8.33
CA GLY A 126 11.69 -9.30 8.38
C GLY A 126 12.97 -9.84 8.90
#